data_8752145b0d6d6ee51781dce6c4fb3ed8
#
_entry.id   8752145b0d6d6ee51781dce6c4fb3ed8
#
_cell.length_a   1.000
_cell.length_b   1.000
_cell.length_c   1.000
_cell.angle_alpha   90.00
_cell.angle_beta   90.00
_cell.angle_gamma   90.00
#
_symmetry.space_group_name_H-M   'P 1'
#
loop_
_entity.id
_entity.type
_entity.pdbx_description
1 polymer ?
#
loop_
_entity_poly.entity_id
_entity_poly.type
_entity_poly.pdbx_seq_one_letter_code
_entity_poly.pdbx_strand_id
1 'polypeptide(L)'
;MRKFLTVLLILTVVSGCSDSENNKIDIPITSEVENLISHSKEFEQKILSYDTPGGKIHFAIGFGIANSIMVEGDDGNIIIDAADSIYEADKIYNLFKQ
;
A
#
# COMPACT_ATOMS: atom_id res chain seq x y z
N MET A 1 0.51 -13.95 -65.73
CA MET A 1 1.74 -13.77 -64.99
C MET A 1 1.83 -12.36 -64.39
N ARG A 2 0.95 -11.98 -63.53
CA ARG A 2 0.95 -10.64 -62.87
C ARG A 2 0.01 -10.68 -61.69
N LYS A 3 0.27 -11.46 -60.64
CA LYS A 3 -0.56 -11.45 -59.41
C LYS A 3 0.19 -12.06 -58.20
N PHE A 4 1.45 -11.76 -57.97
CA PHE A 4 2.19 -12.24 -56.80
C PHE A 4 3.07 -11.18 -56.16
N LEU A 5 2.66 -9.93 -56.15
CA LEU A 5 3.49 -8.87 -55.54
C LEU A 5 2.74 -7.92 -54.64
N THR A 6 1.75 -8.39 -53.89
CA THR A 6 0.98 -7.47 -53.02
C THR A 6 0.68 -8.04 -51.63
N VAL A 7 1.45 -8.98 -51.09
CA VAL A 7 1.21 -9.56 -49.77
C VAL A 7 2.44 -9.48 -48.84
N LEU A 8 3.41 -8.65 -49.14
CA LEU A 8 4.60 -8.57 -48.27
C LEU A 8 4.84 -7.15 -47.74
N LEU A 9 3.81 -6.46 -47.24
CA LEU A 9 4.02 -5.14 -46.65
C LEU A 9 3.10 -4.83 -45.44
N ILE A 10 2.74 -5.83 -44.64
CA ILE A 10 2.04 -5.58 -43.38
C ILE A 10 2.56 -6.53 -42.30
N LEU A 11 3.78 -6.37 -41.87
CA LEU A 11 4.28 -7.04 -40.66
C LEU A 11 5.50 -6.36 -40.04
N THR A 12 5.49 -5.06 -39.89
CA THR A 12 6.55 -4.37 -39.12
C THR A 12 6.02 -3.15 -38.35
N VAL A 13 5.01 -3.30 -37.53
CA VAL A 13 4.69 -2.26 -36.54
C VAL A 13 4.12 -2.93 -35.30
N VAL A 14 4.90 -3.73 -34.58
CA VAL A 14 4.66 -3.99 -33.15
C VAL A 14 6.02 -4.24 -32.49
N SER A 15 6.81 -3.22 -32.31
CA SER A 15 7.97 -3.25 -31.42
C SER A 15 8.14 -1.86 -30.82
N GLY A 16 7.28 -1.54 -29.89
CA GLY A 16 7.30 -0.28 -29.16
C GLY A 16 6.86 -0.44 -27.73
N CYS A 17 7.21 -1.56 -27.07
CA CYS A 17 7.35 -1.56 -25.63
C CYS A 17 8.77 -1.10 -25.34
N SER A 18 8.95 0.20 -25.13
CA SER A 18 10.16 0.70 -24.50
C SER A 18 10.16 0.17 -23.07
N ASP A 19 11.13 -0.69 -22.77
CA ASP A 19 11.54 -0.95 -21.40
C ASP A 19 11.75 0.41 -20.74
N SER A 20 10.92 0.75 -19.76
CA SER A 20 11.22 1.86 -18.87
C SER A 20 12.45 1.42 -18.09
N GLU A 21 13.64 1.82 -18.55
CA GLU A 21 14.83 1.81 -17.73
C GLU A 21 14.44 2.42 -16.38
N ASN A 22 14.57 1.61 -15.34
CA ASN A 22 14.50 2.05 -13.96
C ASN A 22 15.64 3.08 -13.78
N ASN A 23 15.40 4.30 -14.15
CA ASN A 23 16.27 5.42 -13.88
C ASN A 23 16.26 5.61 -12.37
N LYS A 24 17.15 4.89 -11.70
CA LYS A 24 17.40 5.06 -10.28
C LYS A 24 17.97 6.45 -10.13
N ILE A 25 17.11 7.40 -9.80
CA ILE A 25 17.53 8.77 -9.51
C ILE A 25 18.34 8.68 -8.23
N ASP A 26 19.64 8.86 -8.36
CA ASP A 26 20.57 8.91 -7.22
C ASP A 26 20.39 10.30 -6.57
N ILE A 27 19.43 10.38 -5.65
CA ILE A 27 19.19 11.60 -4.87
C ILE A 27 20.28 11.64 -3.78
N PRO A 28 21.12 12.68 -3.73
CA PRO A 28 22.08 12.80 -2.65
C PRO A 28 21.36 12.87 -1.31
N ILE A 29 21.71 11.97 -0.40
CA ILE A 29 21.12 11.92 0.94
C ILE A 29 21.66 13.12 1.70
N THR A 30 20.81 14.14 1.88
CA THR A 30 21.07 15.29 2.74
C THR A 30 20.54 15.01 4.15
N SER A 31 20.93 15.84 5.13
CA SER A 31 20.41 15.74 6.51
C SER A 31 18.87 15.83 6.57
N GLU A 32 18.27 16.61 5.67
CA GLU A 32 16.81 16.73 5.57
C GLU A 32 16.17 15.43 5.09
N VAL A 33 16.78 14.74 4.12
CA VAL A 33 16.32 13.44 3.62
C VAL A 33 16.46 12.37 4.70
N GLU A 34 17.57 12.36 5.45
CA GLU A 34 17.76 11.46 6.58
C GLU A 34 16.71 11.68 7.67
N ASN A 35 16.38 12.93 7.99
CA ASN A 35 15.32 13.27 8.94
C ASN A 35 13.95 12.78 8.45
N LEU A 36 13.61 12.94 7.17
CA LEU A 36 12.37 12.44 6.59
C LEU A 36 12.28 10.92 6.65
N ILE A 37 13.37 10.22 6.31
CA ILE A 37 13.44 8.75 6.40
C ILE A 37 13.29 8.29 7.86
N SER A 38 13.93 8.97 8.80
CA SER A 38 13.80 8.67 10.23
C SER A 38 12.36 8.87 10.71
N HIS A 39 11.74 9.97 10.32
CA HIS A 39 10.36 10.28 10.70
C HIS A 39 9.36 9.29 10.06
N SER A 40 9.62 8.84 8.83
CA SER A 40 8.74 7.88 8.17
C SER A 40 8.65 6.53 8.91
N LYS A 41 9.67 6.14 9.67
CA LYS A 41 9.67 4.91 10.48
C LYS A 41 8.67 4.95 11.63
N GLU A 42 8.24 6.13 12.07
CA GLU A 42 7.20 6.26 13.09
C GLU A 42 5.84 5.75 12.57
N PHE A 43 5.66 5.73 11.25
CA PHE A 43 4.45 5.25 10.55
C PHE A 43 4.58 3.82 10.02
N GLU A 44 5.58 3.05 10.47
CA GLU A 44 5.67 1.63 10.13
C GLU A 44 4.42 0.89 10.63
N GLN A 45 3.99 -0.12 9.84
CA GLN A 45 2.78 -0.90 10.16
C GLN A 45 2.90 -1.59 11.52
N LYS A 46 2.03 -1.25 12.44
CA LYS A 46 1.98 -1.82 13.79
C LYS A 46 0.57 -1.81 14.35
N ILE A 47 0.31 -2.74 15.26
CA ILE A 47 -0.88 -2.73 16.12
C ILE A 47 -0.43 -2.34 17.53
N LEU A 48 -1.08 -1.33 18.09
CA LEU A 48 -0.94 -0.97 19.49
C LEU A 48 -2.24 -1.33 20.21
N SER A 49 -2.13 -1.95 21.37
CA SER A 49 -3.29 -2.38 22.14
C SER A 49 -3.18 -1.87 23.58
N TYR A 50 -4.29 -1.36 24.10
CA TYR A 50 -4.38 -0.82 25.44
C TYR A 50 -5.56 -1.43 26.18
N ASP A 51 -5.33 -1.90 27.42
CA ASP A 51 -6.38 -2.39 28.28
C ASP A 51 -7.19 -1.22 28.86
N THR A 52 -8.50 -1.38 28.93
CA THR A 52 -9.43 -0.45 29.55
C THR A 52 -10.36 -1.21 30.50
N PRO A 53 -11.05 -0.54 31.44
CA PRO A 53 -11.98 -1.22 32.35
C PRO A 53 -13.13 -1.98 31.66
N GLY A 54 -13.44 -1.64 30.38
CA GLY A 54 -14.54 -2.25 29.63
C GLY A 54 -14.08 -3.09 28.44
N GLY A 55 -12.78 -3.45 28.33
CA GLY A 55 -12.24 -4.21 27.20
C GLY A 55 -10.89 -3.66 26.73
N LYS A 56 -10.63 -3.72 25.43
CA LYS A 56 -9.37 -3.24 24.85
C LYS A 56 -9.63 -2.24 23.75
N ILE A 57 -8.63 -1.37 23.51
CA ILE A 57 -8.60 -0.49 22.36
C ILE A 57 -7.36 -0.84 21.55
N HIS A 58 -7.54 -1.12 20.26
CA HIS A 58 -6.49 -1.45 19.31
C HIS A 58 -6.36 -0.36 18.25
N PHE A 59 -5.14 0.01 17.92
CA PHE A 59 -4.82 0.99 16.89
C PHE A 59 -3.99 0.31 15.81
N ALA A 60 -4.48 0.31 14.58
CA ALA A 60 -3.73 -0.08 13.40
C ALA A 60 -3.09 1.15 12.77
N ILE A 61 -1.78 1.29 12.92
CA ILE A 61 -1.01 2.46 12.47
C ILE A 61 -0.20 2.08 11.22
N GLY A 62 -0.18 2.96 10.21
CA GLY A 62 0.65 2.84 9.03
C GLY A 62 0.14 1.84 7.97
N PHE A 63 -1.13 1.43 8.03
CA PHE A 63 -1.75 0.52 7.04
C PHE A 63 -2.38 1.27 5.87
N GLY A 64 -2.78 2.51 6.05
CA GLY A 64 -3.40 3.37 5.06
C GLY A 64 -3.12 4.84 5.37
N ILE A 65 -3.85 5.75 4.74
CA ILE A 65 -3.73 7.20 4.97
C ILE A 65 -4.18 7.56 6.39
N ALA A 66 -5.22 6.90 6.89
CA ALA A 66 -5.73 7.06 8.24
C ALA A 66 -5.44 5.81 9.10
N ASN A 67 -5.51 5.97 10.41
CA ASN A 67 -5.39 4.86 11.33
C ASN A 67 -6.77 4.25 11.59
N SER A 68 -6.85 2.92 11.60
CA SER A 68 -8.06 2.21 11.99
C SER A 68 -8.01 1.87 13.48
N ILE A 69 -9.13 1.99 14.18
CA ILE A 69 -9.24 1.74 15.62
C ILE A 69 -10.33 0.72 15.86
N MET A 70 -10.06 -0.29 16.68
CA MET A 70 -11.08 -1.19 17.19
C MET A 70 -11.21 -1.01 18.71
N VAL A 71 -12.43 -0.83 19.16
CA VAL A 71 -12.79 -0.81 20.58
C VAL A 71 -13.55 -2.11 20.86
N GLU A 72 -12.97 -2.97 21.69
CA GLU A 72 -13.65 -4.15 22.20
C GLU A 72 -14.57 -3.79 23.37
N GLY A 73 -15.78 -4.32 23.36
CA GLY A 73 -16.73 -4.22 24.45
C GLY A 73 -17.44 -5.56 24.69
N ASP A 74 -18.12 -5.70 25.82
CA ASP A 74 -18.79 -6.94 26.23
C ASP A 74 -19.86 -7.40 25.23
N ASP A 75 -20.54 -6.46 24.58
CA ASP A 75 -21.63 -6.72 23.64
C ASP A 75 -21.20 -6.68 22.17
N GLY A 76 -19.93 -6.43 21.87
CA GLY A 76 -19.39 -6.35 20.50
C GLY A 76 -18.28 -5.32 20.32
N ASN A 77 -17.79 -5.22 19.09
CA ASN A 77 -16.68 -4.37 18.74
C ASN A 77 -17.16 -3.15 17.94
N ILE A 78 -16.55 -2.02 18.19
CA ILE A 78 -16.74 -0.79 17.40
C ILE A 78 -15.49 -0.59 16.56
N ILE A 79 -15.67 -0.42 15.25
CA ILE A 79 -14.59 -0.04 14.34
C ILE A 79 -14.72 1.43 13.97
N ILE A 80 -13.66 2.17 14.16
CA ILE A 80 -13.54 3.58 13.77
C ILE A 80 -12.55 3.64 12.62
N ASP A 81 -13.01 4.08 11.46
CA ASP A 81 -12.28 4.08 10.20
C ASP A 81 -11.91 2.66 9.72
N ALA A 82 -12.60 2.19 8.69
CA ALA A 82 -12.46 0.82 8.18
C ALA A 82 -11.35 0.69 7.12
N ALA A 83 -10.44 1.66 7.02
CA ALA A 83 -9.38 1.78 6.03
C ALA A 83 -9.82 2.19 4.59
N ASP A 84 -8.85 2.47 3.73
CA ASP A 84 -9.07 3.07 2.40
C ASP A 84 -9.41 2.02 1.33
N SER A 85 -9.11 0.75 1.58
CA SER A 85 -9.34 -0.34 0.64
C SER A 85 -9.76 -1.63 1.33
N ILE A 86 -10.44 -2.51 0.58
CA ILE A 86 -10.82 -3.85 1.06
C ILE A 86 -9.59 -4.67 1.47
N TYR A 87 -8.48 -4.51 0.75
CA TYR A 87 -7.24 -5.23 1.04
C TYR A 87 -6.64 -4.81 2.39
N GLU A 88 -6.60 -3.52 2.68
CA GLU A 88 -6.11 -2.97 3.95
C GLU A 88 -7.06 -3.35 5.09
N ALA A 89 -8.37 -3.22 4.88
CA ALA A 89 -9.39 -3.59 5.86
C ALA A 89 -9.28 -5.07 6.26
N ASP A 90 -9.13 -5.98 5.29
CA ASP A 90 -8.96 -7.42 5.56
C ASP A 90 -7.68 -7.69 6.36
N LYS A 91 -6.58 -7.06 5.99
CA LYS A 91 -5.30 -7.17 6.70
C LYS A 91 -5.41 -6.69 8.15
N ILE A 92 -5.98 -5.52 8.39
CA ILE A 92 -6.19 -4.94 9.72
C ILE A 92 -7.11 -5.82 10.55
N TYR A 93 -8.23 -6.27 9.96
CA TYR A 93 -9.20 -7.11 10.66
C TYR A 93 -8.58 -8.43 11.13
N ASN A 94 -7.75 -9.05 10.31
CA ASN A 94 -7.06 -10.28 10.70
C ASN A 94 -6.02 -10.06 11.81
N LEU A 95 -5.42 -8.88 11.89
CA LEU A 95 -4.50 -8.51 12.96
C LEU A 95 -5.23 -8.17 14.27
N PHE A 96 -6.38 -7.54 14.22
CA PHE A 96 -7.18 -7.23 15.39
C PHE A 96 -7.72 -8.48 16.09
N LYS A 97 -7.84 -9.61 15.40
CA LYS A 97 -8.32 -10.88 15.97
C LYS A 97 -7.24 -11.73 16.66
N GLN A 98 -5.99 -11.30 16.65
CA GLN A 98 -4.87 -12.00 17.29
C GLN A 98 -4.74 -11.62 18.75
#